data_1cbc5cc151911f67faed8d723fc21dd5
#
_entry.id   1cbc5cc151911f67faed8d723fc21dd5
#
_cell.length_a   1.000
_cell.length_b   1.000
_cell.length_c   1.000
_cell.angle_alpha   90.00
_cell.angle_beta   90.00
_cell.angle_gamma   90.00
#
_symmetry.space_group_name_H-M   'P 1'
#
loop_
_entity.id
_entity.type
_entity.pdbx_description
1 polymer ?
#
loop_
_entity_poly.entity_id
_entity_poly.type
_entity_poly.pdbx_seq_one_letter_code
_entity_poly.pdbx_strand_id
1 'polypeptide(L)'
;MAGIKYYIVDVFATNKYEGNQLAVFIDLNNQLSDKQMQRMAREINFAETTFIKALKEGGRCVVRIFTPEHEVPFAGHPSLGTSYVIAKFLLNQTTDALTLELPIGDIPIRILAPNDLDNSIFYMRQTQPVFREFFTHEEVATELGIPFDDLDPSVPVQEITTGLPYIIIPLKSLAAMETLKLELNTFQAFLEKRNKYRTNSPTGHSTSLFFFTKETYSVDNQFNTRMLLIENGRISEDAATGSANGCFLAYLLKHQNSTIKATVEQGFQMKRPSFIYLDGHVIARDEATEGVYDINVGGKTQLIAEGVWYV
;
A
#
# COMPACT_ATOMS: atom_id res chain seq x y z
N MET A 1 -10.40 12.25 -33.15
CA MET A 1 -9.51 12.22 -31.98
C MET A 1 -9.43 10.78 -31.50
N ALA A 2 -8.24 10.23 -31.29
CA ALA A 2 -8.08 8.90 -30.74
C ALA A 2 -8.53 8.92 -29.28
N GLY A 3 -9.37 7.97 -28.90
CA GLY A 3 -9.85 7.82 -27.54
C GLY A 3 -9.14 6.67 -26.83
N ILE A 4 -8.71 6.89 -25.59
CA ILE A 4 -8.08 5.87 -24.73
C ILE A 4 -9.13 5.40 -23.73
N LYS A 5 -9.45 4.09 -23.73
CA LYS A 5 -10.37 3.52 -22.75
C LYS A 5 -9.72 3.56 -21.36
N TYR A 6 -10.52 3.90 -20.34
CA TYR A 6 -10.06 3.91 -18.96
C TYR A 6 -11.12 3.37 -18.00
N TYR A 7 -10.67 2.98 -16.82
CA TYR A 7 -11.47 2.56 -15.70
C TYR A 7 -11.07 3.34 -14.44
N ILE A 8 -12.04 3.70 -13.62
CA ILE A 8 -11.81 4.15 -12.24
C ILE A 8 -12.21 3.03 -11.31
N VAL A 9 -11.30 2.67 -10.42
CA VAL A 9 -11.54 1.63 -9.42
C VAL A 9 -11.14 2.12 -8.03
N ASP A 10 -11.79 1.58 -7.01
CA ASP A 10 -11.40 1.73 -5.61
C ASP A 10 -10.74 0.43 -5.15
N VAL A 11 -9.50 0.49 -4.70
CA VAL A 11 -8.69 -0.66 -4.27
C VAL A 11 -8.68 -0.76 -2.75
N PHE A 12 -8.61 -1.97 -2.20
CA PHE A 12 -8.83 -2.26 -0.78
C PHE A 12 -10.25 -1.88 -0.29
N ALA A 13 -11.22 -1.90 -1.20
CA ALA A 13 -12.58 -1.48 -0.97
C ALA A 13 -13.53 -2.69 -0.93
N THR A 14 -14.40 -2.73 0.08
CA THR A 14 -15.50 -3.70 0.13
C THR A 14 -16.74 -3.14 -0.57
N ASN A 15 -16.96 -1.85 -0.45
CA ASN A 15 -18.04 -1.12 -1.13
C ASN A 15 -17.45 0.00 -2.00
N LYS A 16 -18.27 0.53 -2.91
CA LYS A 16 -17.89 1.70 -3.72
C LYS A 16 -17.66 2.93 -2.83
N TYR A 17 -16.72 3.77 -3.26
CA TYR A 17 -16.35 5.03 -2.59
C TYR A 17 -15.59 4.83 -1.28
N GLU A 18 -15.07 3.63 -1.06
CA GLU A 18 -14.12 3.25 -0.01
C GLU A 18 -12.72 3.04 -0.60
N GLY A 19 -11.74 2.65 0.22
CA GLY A 19 -10.43 2.24 -0.27
C GLY A 19 -9.61 3.37 -0.91
N ASN A 20 -8.62 3.01 -1.71
CA ASN A 20 -7.71 3.90 -2.41
C ASN A 20 -8.07 3.97 -3.91
N GLN A 21 -8.19 5.17 -4.43
CA GLN A 21 -8.64 5.42 -5.81
C GLN A 21 -7.53 5.13 -6.81
N LEU A 22 -7.91 4.59 -7.98
CA LEU A 22 -6.99 4.34 -9.07
C LEU A 22 -7.67 4.58 -10.43
N ALA A 23 -6.99 5.29 -11.32
CA ALA A 23 -7.33 5.35 -12.74
C ALA A 23 -6.43 4.37 -13.52
N VAL A 24 -7.05 3.52 -14.34
CA VAL A 24 -6.37 2.52 -15.17
C VAL A 24 -6.66 2.78 -16.64
N PHE A 25 -5.66 3.16 -17.41
CA PHE A 25 -5.76 3.45 -18.84
C PHE A 25 -5.29 2.26 -19.69
N ILE A 26 -5.99 1.98 -20.80
CA ILE A 26 -5.68 0.88 -21.70
C ILE A 26 -4.97 1.44 -22.93
N ASP A 27 -3.65 1.35 -22.97
CA ASP A 27 -2.82 1.86 -24.07
C ASP A 27 -2.03 0.74 -24.76
N LEU A 28 -2.72 -0.32 -25.17
CA LEU A 28 -2.13 -1.49 -25.84
C LEU A 28 -1.50 -1.18 -27.21
N ASN A 29 -1.89 -0.09 -27.83
CA ASN A 29 -1.35 0.35 -29.12
C ASN A 29 -0.18 1.34 -28.97
N ASN A 30 0.26 1.61 -27.74
CA ASN A 30 1.36 2.54 -27.42
C ASN A 30 1.17 3.95 -28.06
N GLN A 31 -0.05 4.46 -27.99
CA GLN A 31 -0.40 5.77 -28.57
C GLN A 31 0.03 6.95 -27.71
N LEU A 32 0.27 6.69 -26.39
CA LEU A 32 0.63 7.71 -25.43
C LEU A 32 2.15 7.82 -25.28
N SER A 33 2.66 9.03 -25.40
CA SER A 33 4.03 9.37 -24.98
C SER A 33 4.13 9.51 -23.46
N ASP A 34 5.36 9.43 -22.91
CA ASP A 34 5.62 9.62 -21.48
C ASP A 34 5.05 10.94 -20.95
N LYS A 35 5.22 12.02 -21.74
CA LYS A 35 4.70 13.34 -21.40
C LYS A 35 3.17 13.38 -21.32
N GLN A 36 2.48 12.64 -22.20
CA GLN A 36 1.01 12.55 -22.15
C GLN A 36 0.55 11.75 -20.94
N MET A 37 1.15 10.58 -20.67
CA MET A 37 0.85 9.76 -19.49
C MET A 37 1.04 10.57 -18.20
N GLN A 38 2.14 11.31 -18.07
CA GLN A 38 2.39 12.18 -16.91
C GLN A 38 1.36 13.29 -16.76
N ARG A 39 0.94 13.92 -17.89
CA ARG A 39 -0.10 14.97 -17.85
C ARG A 39 -1.47 14.40 -17.48
N MET A 40 -1.80 13.21 -17.97
CA MET A 40 -3.04 12.51 -17.62
C MET A 40 -3.07 12.14 -16.14
N ALA A 41 -1.98 11.62 -15.59
CA ALA A 41 -1.87 11.33 -14.17
C ALA A 41 -2.05 12.59 -13.30
N ARG A 42 -1.47 13.72 -13.73
CA ARG A 42 -1.64 15.01 -13.05
C ARG A 42 -3.07 15.55 -13.14
N GLU A 43 -3.75 15.36 -14.27
CA GLU A 43 -5.14 15.77 -14.46
C GLU A 43 -6.11 14.96 -13.61
N ILE A 44 -5.91 13.64 -13.55
CA ILE A 44 -6.67 12.73 -12.67
C ILE A 44 -6.45 13.09 -11.20
N ASN A 45 -5.21 13.40 -10.83
CA ASN A 45 -4.82 13.83 -9.48
C ASN A 45 -5.18 12.83 -8.36
N PHE A 46 -5.23 11.53 -8.67
CA PHE A 46 -5.21 10.46 -7.67
C PHE A 46 -3.76 10.22 -7.21
N ALA A 47 -3.58 9.48 -6.11
CA ALA A 47 -2.25 9.12 -5.62
C ALA A 47 -1.40 8.50 -6.74
N GLU A 48 -1.99 7.59 -7.51
CA GLU A 48 -1.39 7.03 -8.72
C GLU A 48 -2.42 6.83 -9.84
N THR A 49 -1.86 6.69 -11.05
CA THR A 49 -2.56 6.35 -12.30
C THR A 49 -1.73 5.31 -13.05
N THR A 50 -2.37 4.29 -13.60
CA THR A 50 -1.67 3.23 -14.33
C THR A 50 -2.03 3.21 -15.81
N PHE A 51 -1.07 2.71 -16.62
CA PHE A 51 -1.19 2.54 -18.06
C PHE A 51 -0.79 1.11 -18.43
N ILE A 52 -1.75 0.33 -18.98
CA ILE A 52 -1.51 -1.02 -19.47
C ILE A 52 -0.97 -0.88 -20.90
N LYS A 53 0.29 -1.31 -21.09
CA LYS A 53 1.02 -1.12 -22.35
C LYS A 53 1.04 -2.35 -23.25
N ALA A 54 0.97 -3.55 -22.67
CA ALA A 54 0.91 -4.79 -23.44
C ALA A 54 0.31 -5.92 -22.60
N LEU A 55 -0.38 -6.82 -23.31
CA LEU A 55 -0.75 -8.15 -22.82
C LEU A 55 0.13 -9.17 -23.55
N LYS A 56 0.78 -10.05 -22.79
CA LYS A 56 1.66 -11.09 -23.31
C LYS A 56 1.12 -12.47 -22.95
N GLU A 57 1.64 -13.49 -23.58
CA GLU A 57 1.30 -14.88 -23.28
C GLU A 57 1.58 -15.22 -21.79
N GLY A 58 0.83 -16.20 -21.27
CA GLY A 58 0.99 -16.67 -19.89
C GLY A 58 0.50 -15.67 -18.83
N GLY A 59 -0.41 -14.75 -19.16
CA GLY A 59 -0.99 -13.79 -18.20
C GLY A 59 -0.01 -12.69 -17.75
N ARG A 60 1.02 -12.41 -18.55
CA ARG A 60 1.99 -11.35 -18.31
C ARG A 60 1.51 -10.03 -18.93
N CYS A 61 1.65 -8.93 -18.19
CA CYS A 61 1.13 -7.62 -18.60
C CYS A 61 2.14 -6.53 -18.30
N VAL A 62 2.51 -5.73 -19.30
CA VAL A 62 3.40 -4.57 -19.12
C VAL A 62 2.57 -3.39 -18.63
N VAL A 63 2.97 -2.82 -17.50
CA VAL A 63 2.26 -1.72 -16.85
C VAL A 63 3.25 -0.62 -16.45
N ARG A 64 2.80 0.62 -16.54
CA ARG A 64 3.53 1.80 -16.05
C ARG A 64 2.66 2.52 -15.01
N ILE A 65 3.29 3.08 -13.99
CA ILE A 65 2.63 3.71 -12.84
C ILE A 65 3.16 5.14 -12.69
N PHE A 66 2.25 6.10 -12.58
CA PHE A 66 2.57 7.51 -12.44
C PHE A 66 1.86 8.11 -11.24
N THR A 67 2.59 8.87 -10.43
CA THR A 67 2.02 9.86 -9.51
C THR A 67 1.71 11.15 -10.30
N PRO A 68 1.03 12.13 -9.71
CA PRO A 68 0.88 13.45 -10.35
C PRO A 68 2.22 14.13 -10.71
N GLU A 69 3.32 13.81 -10.01
CA GLU A 69 4.64 14.42 -10.16
C GLU A 69 5.56 13.67 -11.14
N HIS A 70 5.62 12.35 -11.03
CA HIS A 70 6.58 11.53 -11.79
C HIS A 70 6.15 10.07 -11.90
N GLU A 71 6.82 9.33 -12.80
CA GLU A 71 6.69 7.87 -12.89
C GLU A 71 7.38 7.20 -11.71
N VAL A 72 6.73 6.16 -11.15
CA VAL A 72 7.28 5.34 -10.07
C VAL A 72 7.50 3.90 -10.54
N PRO A 73 8.58 3.23 -10.10
CA PRO A 73 8.90 1.89 -10.56
C PRO A 73 7.94 0.82 -10.01
N PHE A 74 7.21 1.14 -8.96
CA PHE A 74 6.29 0.25 -8.27
C PHE A 74 5.36 1.02 -7.33
N ALA A 75 4.11 0.54 -7.21
CA ALA A 75 3.18 0.93 -6.17
C ALA A 75 2.18 -0.22 -5.88
N GLY A 76 1.79 -0.41 -4.62
CA GLY A 76 1.05 -1.59 -4.17
C GLY A 76 -0.40 -1.61 -4.66
N HIS A 77 -1.22 -0.63 -4.23
CA HIS A 77 -2.63 -0.60 -4.63
C HIS A 77 -2.83 -0.46 -6.15
N PRO A 78 -1.98 0.29 -6.90
CA PRO A 78 -2.07 0.33 -8.35
C PRO A 78 -1.87 -1.03 -9.01
N SER A 79 -0.97 -1.85 -8.48
CA SER A 79 -0.75 -3.21 -8.98
C SER A 79 -1.99 -4.09 -8.81
N LEU A 80 -2.65 -4.05 -7.64
CA LEU A 80 -3.85 -4.85 -7.39
C LEU A 80 -5.05 -4.37 -8.24
N GLY A 81 -5.31 -3.07 -8.29
CA GLY A 81 -6.42 -2.51 -9.07
C GLY A 81 -6.25 -2.70 -10.58
N THR A 82 -5.02 -2.54 -11.09
CA THR A 82 -4.73 -2.83 -12.50
C THR A 82 -4.92 -4.31 -12.81
N SER A 83 -4.52 -5.21 -11.92
CA SER A 83 -4.71 -6.64 -12.08
C SER A 83 -6.19 -7.04 -12.13
N TYR A 84 -7.04 -6.40 -11.31
CA TYR A 84 -8.48 -6.58 -11.40
C TYR A 84 -9.02 -6.14 -12.77
N VAL A 85 -8.62 -4.97 -13.28
CA VAL A 85 -9.05 -4.48 -14.59
C VAL A 85 -8.59 -5.43 -15.71
N ILE A 86 -7.36 -5.93 -15.66
CA ILE A 86 -6.82 -6.89 -16.61
C ILE A 86 -7.65 -8.18 -16.57
N ALA A 87 -7.81 -8.77 -15.41
CA ALA A 87 -8.52 -10.04 -15.25
C ALA A 87 -9.99 -9.95 -15.69
N LYS A 88 -10.65 -8.83 -15.39
CA LYS A 88 -12.09 -8.66 -15.62
C LYS A 88 -12.43 -8.25 -17.06
N PHE A 89 -11.61 -7.40 -17.68
CA PHE A 89 -11.98 -6.73 -18.92
C PHE A 89 -11.06 -7.02 -20.12
N LEU A 90 -9.86 -7.58 -19.89
CA LEU A 90 -8.89 -7.74 -20.95
C LEU A 90 -8.52 -9.20 -21.23
N LEU A 91 -8.63 -10.09 -20.23
CA LEU A 91 -8.39 -11.51 -20.44
C LEU A 91 -9.66 -12.21 -20.91
N ASN A 92 -9.50 -13.11 -21.92
CA ASN A 92 -10.61 -13.89 -22.46
C ASN A 92 -10.85 -15.21 -21.70
N GLN A 93 -10.07 -15.46 -20.65
CA GLN A 93 -10.15 -16.69 -19.86
C GLN A 93 -10.01 -16.39 -18.38
N THR A 94 -10.63 -17.22 -17.56
CA THR A 94 -10.47 -17.18 -16.12
C THR A 94 -9.05 -17.57 -15.75
N THR A 95 -8.42 -16.80 -14.86
CA THR A 95 -7.09 -17.09 -14.34
C THR A 95 -7.04 -16.86 -12.83
N ASP A 96 -6.32 -17.72 -12.12
CA ASP A 96 -6.04 -17.57 -10.68
C ASP A 96 -4.75 -16.82 -10.38
N ALA A 97 -3.98 -16.48 -11.43
CA ALA A 97 -2.76 -15.71 -11.31
C ALA A 97 -2.47 -14.90 -12.57
N LEU A 98 -1.77 -13.79 -12.40
CA LEU A 98 -1.17 -13.00 -13.49
C LEU A 98 0.13 -12.36 -13.00
N THR A 99 0.94 -11.84 -13.91
CA THR A 99 2.20 -11.16 -13.59
C THR A 99 2.22 -9.78 -14.23
N LEU A 100 2.43 -8.75 -13.41
CA LEU A 100 2.71 -7.40 -13.91
C LEU A 100 4.22 -7.25 -14.13
N GLU A 101 4.60 -6.86 -15.35
CA GLU A 101 5.96 -6.43 -15.67
C GLU A 101 6.06 -4.93 -15.42
N LEU A 102 6.71 -4.55 -14.33
CA LEU A 102 6.96 -3.17 -13.91
C LEU A 102 8.45 -2.82 -14.05
N PRO A 103 8.83 -1.54 -14.03
CA PRO A 103 10.25 -1.15 -14.08
C PRO A 103 11.13 -1.79 -13.00
N ILE A 104 10.58 -2.10 -11.82
CA ILE A 104 11.29 -2.80 -10.74
C ILE A 104 11.47 -4.31 -11.00
N GLY A 105 10.69 -4.89 -11.93
CA GLY A 105 10.68 -6.32 -12.24
C GLY A 105 9.27 -6.92 -12.24
N ASP A 106 9.22 -8.23 -12.21
CA ASP A 106 7.99 -9.01 -12.26
C ASP A 106 7.28 -9.03 -10.90
N ILE A 107 6.00 -8.67 -10.89
CA ILE A 107 5.15 -8.69 -9.71
C ILE A 107 4.05 -9.74 -9.90
N PRO A 108 4.18 -10.92 -9.29
CA PRO A 108 3.15 -11.95 -9.35
C PRO A 108 1.94 -11.56 -8.50
N ILE A 109 0.76 -11.73 -9.06
CA ILE A 109 -0.53 -11.51 -8.41
C ILE A 109 -1.30 -12.81 -8.38
N ARG A 110 -1.82 -13.19 -7.22
CA ARG A 110 -2.69 -14.36 -7.00
C ARG A 110 -4.13 -13.88 -6.80
N ILE A 111 -5.09 -14.55 -7.44
CA ILE A 111 -6.52 -14.24 -7.42
C ILE A 111 -7.25 -15.38 -6.71
N LEU A 112 -7.90 -15.11 -5.57
CA LEU A 112 -8.51 -16.17 -4.76
C LEU A 112 -9.79 -16.77 -5.36
N ALA A 113 -10.64 -15.92 -5.93
CA ALA A 113 -11.91 -16.34 -6.50
C ALA A 113 -12.03 -15.87 -7.96
N PRO A 114 -11.35 -16.55 -8.91
CA PRO A 114 -11.25 -16.08 -10.28
C PRO A 114 -12.58 -16.11 -11.07
N ASN A 115 -13.58 -16.82 -10.56
CA ASN A 115 -14.94 -16.84 -11.11
C ASN A 115 -15.87 -15.76 -10.55
N ASP A 116 -15.44 -15.04 -9.50
CA ASP A 116 -16.18 -13.93 -8.86
C ASP A 116 -15.22 -12.78 -8.54
N LEU A 117 -14.74 -12.12 -9.57
CA LEU A 117 -13.69 -11.10 -9.47
C LEU A 117 -14.12 -9.89 -8.60
N ASP A 118 -15.40 -9.55 -8.55
CA ASP A 118 -15.92 -8.42 -7.78
C ASP A 118 -15.85 -8.66 -6.26
N ASN A 119 -15.87 -9.93 -5.84
CA ASN A 119 -15.71 -10.33 -4.44
C ASN A 119 -14.35 -10.95 -4.16
N SER A 120 -13.50 -11.11 -5.18
CA SER A 120 -12.20 -11.74 -5.04
C SER A 120 -11.19 -10.86 -4.32
N ILE A 121 -10.30 -11.50 -3.56
CA ILE A 121 -9.11 -10.86 -3.03
C ILE A 121 -7.95 -11.12 -4.00
N PHE A 122 -7.32 -10.05 -4.44
CA PHE A 122 -6.10 -10.08 -5.21
C PHE A 122 -4.92 -9.93 -4.23
N TYR A 123 -4.01 -10.88 -4.20
CA TYR A 123 -2.83 -10.88 -3.34
C TYR A 123 -1.58 -10.57 -4.14
N MET A 124 -0.76 -9.70 -3.60
CA MET A 124 0.59 -9.39 -4.09
C MET A 124 1.61 -9.84 -3.06
N ARG A 125 2.60 -10.62 -3.50
CA ARG A 125 3.73 -11.01 -2.67
C ARG A 125 4.69 -9.84 -2.50
N GLN A 126 5.12 -9.61 -1.26
CA GLN A 126 6.12 -8.60 -0.92
C GLN A 126 7.54 -9.18 -0.99
N THR A 127 8.53 -8.29 -1.10
CA THR A 127 9.95 -8.67 -0.97
C THR A 127 10.27 -9.07 0.46
N GLN A 128 11.44 -9.70 0.68
CA GLN A 128 11.90 -10.03 2.03
C GLN A 128 12.06 -8.77 2.88
N PRO A 129 11.61 -8.79 4.14
CA PRO A 129 11.71 -7.66 5.02
C PRO A 129 13.16 -7.45 5.49
N VAL A 130 13.52 -6.19 5.68
CA VAL A 130 14.71 -5.80 6.43
C VAL A 130 14.25 -5.12 7.71
N PHE A 131 14.58 -5.72 8.84
CA PHE A 131 14.28 -5.18 10.16
C PHE A 131 15.41 -4.23 10.57
N ARG A 132 15.03 -2.99 10.85
CA ARG A 132 15.99 -1.94 11.21
C ARG A 132 15.90 -1.62 12.70
N GLU A 133 16.29 -0.43 13.08
CA GLU A 133 16.41 0.03 14.45
C GLU A 133 15.11 0.01 15.25
N PHE A 134 15.26 -0.16 16.55
CA PHE A 134 14.19 0.01 17.53
C PHE A 134 14.19 1.43 18.08
N PHE A 135 13.01 1.86 18.50
CA PHE A 135 12.81 3.14 19.20
C PHE A 135 12.18 2.85 20.56
N THR A 136 12.55 3.62 21.59
CA THR A 136 11.83 3.53 22.85
C THR A 136 10.48 4.23 22.76
N HIS A 137 9.52 3.80 23.59
CA HIS A 137 8.21 4.46 23.64
C HIS A 137 8.33 5.89 24.16
N GLU A 138 9.29 6.17 25.07
CA GLU A 138 9.59 7.49 25.59
C GLU A 138 10.10 8.44 24.50
N GLU A 139 11.00 7.97 23.62
CA GLU A 139 11.49 8.76 22.48
C GLU A 139 10.33 9.12 21.55
N VAL A 140 9.51 8.12 21.17
CA VAL A 140 8.36 8.31 20.28
C VAL A 140 7.35 9.27 20.88
N ALA A 141 6.99 9.09 22.17
CA ALA A 141 6.05 9.96 22.88
C ALA A 141 6.56 11.41 22.92
N THR A 142 7.79 11.59 23.38
CA THR A 142 8.37 12.92 23.62
C THR A 142 8.61 13.67 22.31
N GLU A 143 9.21 13.00 21.32
CA GLU A 143 9.66 13.66 20.09
C GLU A 143 8.55 13.85 19.06
N LEU A 144 7.52 13.01 19.06
CA LEU A 144 6.34 13.18 18.19
C LEU A 144 5.18 13.91 18.89
N GLY A 145 5.29 14.17 20.20
CA GLY A 145 4.24 14.82 20.99
C GLY A 145 3.01 13.94 21.19
N ILE A 146 3.19 12.62 21.25
CA ILE A 146 2.12 11.65 21.49
C ILE A 146 2.04 11.39 23.02
N PRO A 147 0.85 11.38 23.64
CA PRO A 147 0.73 11.00 25.03
C PRO A 147 1.33 9.59 25.26
N PHE A 148 2.22 9.46 26.25
CA PHE A 148 2.86 8.17 26.53
C PHE A 148 1.83 7.07 26.85
N ASP A 149 0.73 7.45 27.50
CA ASP A 149 -0.34 6.54 27.85
C ASP A 149 -1.14 6.02 26.65
N ASP A 150 -1.03 6.64 25.48
CA ASP A 150 -1.64 6.18 24.24
C ASP A 150 -0.82 5.09 23.53
N LEU A 151 0.48 4.95 23.86
CA LEU A 151 1.36 3.93 23.29
C LEU A 151 1.18 2.58 24.00
N ASP A 152 1.21 1.47 23.25
CA ASP A 152 1.20 0.13 23.82
C ASP A 152 2.63 -0.37 24.10
N PRO A 153 3.08 -0.40 25.37
CA PRO A 153 4.45 -0.79 25.71
C PRO A 153 4.68 -2.31 25.65
N SER A 154 3.64 -3.10 25.39
CA SER A 154 3.75 -4.56 25.34
C SER A 154 4.45 -5.08 24.09
N VAL A 155 4.58 -4.26 23.05
CA VAL A 155 5.23 -4.57 21.78
C VAL A 155 6.15 -3.44 21.34
N PRO A 156 7.28 -3.72 20.66
CA PRO A 156 8.29 -2.72 20.36
C PRO A 156 7.86 -1.75 19.26
N VAL A 157 8.47 -0.55 19.24
CA VAL A 157 8.49 0.33 18.06
C VAL A 157 9.70 -0.04 17.22
N GLN A 158 9.51 -0.36 15.94
CA GLN A 158 10.60 -0.77 15.04
C GLN A 158 10.42 -0.23 13.63
N GLU A 159 11.51 0.16 12.99
CA GLU A 159 11.54 0.43 11.56
C GLU A 159 11.71 -0.86 10.77
N ILE A 160 10.87 -1.03 9.72
CA ILE A 160 10.90 -2.19 8.83
C ILE A 160 10.73 -1.70 7.39
N THR A 161 11.37 -2.38 6.45
CA THR A 161 11.19 -2.12 5.02
C THR A 161 11.04 -3.42 4.23
N THR A 162 10.09 -3.42 3.31
CA THR A 162 9.97 -4.37 2.20
C THR A 162 10.14 -3.66 0.85
N GLY A 163 10.88 -2.53 0.85
CA GLY A 163 11.11 -1.63 -0.28
C GLY A 163 11.06 -0.18 0.17
N LEU A 164 9.95 0.27 0.74
CA LEU A 164 9.81 1.55 1.42
C LEU A 164 9.84 1.35 2.94
N PRO A 165 10.54 2.22 3.70
CA PRO A 165 10.67 2.08 5.15
C PRO A 165 9.49 2.70 5.90
N TYR A 166 9.05 1.98 6.95
CA TYR A 166 8.00 2.41 7.85
C TYR A 166 8.42 2.18 9.30
N ILE A 167 8.17 3.16 10.17
CA ILE A 167 8.28 2.98 11.63
C ILE A 167 6.92 2.51 12.13
N ILE A 168 6.87 1.28 12.62
CA ILE A 168 5.66 0.64 13.13
C ILE A 168 5.49 1.01 14.60
N ILE A 169 4.38 1.69 14.92
CA ILE A 169 4.12 2.29 16.24
C ILE A 169 2.81 1.73 16.81
N PRO A 170 2.87 0.99 17.93
CA PRO A 170 1.69 0.43 18.57
C PRO A 170 0.95 1.47 19.42
N LEU A 171 -0.38 1.56 19.25
CA LEU A 171 -1.28 2.32 20.10
C LEU A 171 -2.17 1.38 20.92
N LYS A 172 -2.54 1.80 22.14
CA LYS A 172 -3.34 0.98 23.06
C LYS A 172 -4.78 0.78 22.59
N SER A 173 -5.37 1.79 21.95
CA SER A 173 -6.82 1.81 21.70
C SER A 173 -7.20 2.51 20.41
N LEU A 174 -8.43 2.24 19.97
CA LEU A 174 -9.05 2.96 18.86
C LEU A 174 -9.26 4.46 19.20
N ALA A 175 -9.54 4.79 20.46
CA ALA A 175 -9.64 6.17 20.91
C ALA A 175 -8.31 6.94 20.74
N ALA A 176 -7.17 6.31 21.07
CA ALA A 176 -5.85 6.89 20.82
C ALA A 176 -5.60 7.07 19.30
N MET A 177 -6.05 6.11 18.48
CA MET A 177 -5.95 6.21 17.01
C MET A 177 -6.79 7.37 16.45
N GLU A 178 -8.00 7.57 16.95
CA GLU A 178 -8.90 8.66 16.52
C GLU A 178 -8.39 10.05 16.91
N THR A 179 -7.80 10.17 18.07
CA THR A 179 -7.29 11.45 18.61
C THR A 179 -5.87 11.78 18.15
N LEU A 180 -5.18 10.81 17.53
CA LEU A 180 -3.80 10.99 17.05
C LEU A 180 -3.67 12.18 16.10
N LYS A 181 -2.84 13.14 16.51
CA LYS A 181 -2.45 14.31 15.72
C LYS A 181 -0.96 14.53 15.85
N LEU A 182 -0.31 14.76 14.74
CA LEU A 182 1.11 15.11 14.68
C LEU A 182 1.28 16.54 14.21
N GLU A 183 2.27 17.21 14.75
CA GLU A 183 2.70 18.52 14.27
C GLU A 183 3.83 18.34 13.24
N LEU A 184 3.76 19.09 12.12
CA LEU A 184 4.73 18.96 11.02
C LEU A 184 6.18 19.12 11.50
N ASN A 185 6.45 20.15 12.30
CA ASN A 185 7.81 20.45 12.75
C ASN A 185 8.38 19.35 13.67
N THR A 186 7.57 18.77 14.55
CA THR A 186 7.99 17.68 15.43
C THR A 186 8.23 16.40 14.64
N PHE A 187 7.35 16.07 13.70
CA PHE A 187 7.50 14.90 12.83
C PHE A 187 8.76 15.04 11.93
N GLN A 188 8.96 16.20 11.31
CA GLN A 188 10.13 16.45 10.48
C GLN A 188 11.42 16.35 11.32
N ALA A 189 11.49 17.00 12.47
CA ALA A 189 12.64 16.97 13.38
C ALA A 189 12.97 15.55 13.86
N PHE A 190 11.93 14.74 14.15
CA PHE A 190 12.07 13.33 14.52
C PHE A 190 12.79 12.54 13.42
N LEU A 191 12.42 12.75 12.15
CA LEU A 191 13.03 12.08 10.99
C LEU A 191 14.43 12.62 10.69
N GLU A 192 14.63 13.95 10.75
CA GLU A 192 15.93 14.59 10.49
C GLU A 192 17.01 14.15 11.47
N LYS A 193 16.69 14.11 12.76
CA LYS A 193 17.59 13.63 13.83
C LYS A 193 18.15 12.23 13.54
N ARG A 194 17.41 11.42 12.77
CA ARG A 194 17.74 10.02 12.45
C ARG A 194 18.18 9.79 11.02
N ASN A 195 18.40 10.87 10.26
CA ASN A 195 18.70 10.80 8.80
C ASN A 195 17.64 10.00 8.03
N LYS A 196 16.35 10.20 8.34
CA LYS A 196 15.21 9.52 7.72
C LYS A 196 14.31 10.47 6.92
N TYR A 197 14.63 11.77 6.92
CA TYR A 197 13.93 12.78 6.16
C TYR A 197 14.56 12.91 4.76
N ARG A 198 13.76 12.69 3.71
CA ARG A 198 14.17 12.79 2.28
C ARG A 198 15.42 11.99 1.89
N THR A 199 15.60 10.81 2.49
CA THR A 199 16.82 10.01 2.30
C THR A 199 16.59 8.65 1.65
N ASN A 200 15.33 8.27 1.44
CA ASN A 200 14.99 6.88 1.11
C ASN A 200 14.75 6.60 -0.37
N SER A 201 14.95 7.60 -1.24
CA SER A 201 14.83 7.42 -2.68
C SER A 201 15.55 8.54 -3.45
N PRO A 202 15.81 8.36 -4.75
CA PRO A 202 16.30 9.43 -5.62
C PRO A 202 15.37 10.65 -5.66
N THR A 203 14.08 10.47 -5.35
CA THR A 203 13.05 11.53 -5.29
C THR A 203 12.95 12.17 -3.90
N GLY A 204 13.71 11.71 -2.92
CA GLY A 204 13.73 12.28 -1.57
C GLY A 204 12.55 11.90 -0.69
N HIS A 205 11.98 10.71 -0.84
CA HIS A 205 10.98 10.21 0.10
C HIS A 205 11.54 10.02 1.49
N SER A 206 10.75 10.36 2.49
CA SER A 206 11.06 10.15 3.91
C SER A 206 10.52 8.81 4.38
N THR A 207 11.05 8.30 5.50
CA THR A 207 10.41 7.22 6.25
C THR A 207 9.03 7.68 6.72
N SER A 208 8.03 6.84 6.58
CA SER A 208 6.67 7.12 7.03
C SER A 208 6.38 6.47 8.39
N LEU A 209 5.38 6.98 9.10
CA LEU A 209 4.93 6.42 10.37
C LEU A 209 3.68 5.59 10.13
N PHE A 210 3.67 4.37 10.66
CA PHE A 210 2.55 3.45 10.59
C PHE A 210 2.08 3.08 11.99
N PHE A 211 0.94 3.63 12.37
CA PHE A 211 0.31 3.40 13.66
C PHE A 211 -0.66 2.24 13.58
N PHE A 212 -0.71 1.40 14.60
CA PHE A 212 -1.69 0.30 14.67
C PHE A 212 -2.22 0.10 16.09
N THR A 213 -3.44 -0.42 16.18
CA THR A 213 -4.05 -0.95 17.40
C THR A 213 -4.79 -2.25 17.10
N LYS A 214 -5.02 -3.07 18.14
CA LYS A 214 -5.84 -4.30 18.06
C LYS A 214 -7.34 -4.03 18.20
N GLU A 215 -7.72 -2.82 18.60
CA GLU A 215 -9.11 -2.40 18.61
C GLU A 215 -9.54 -1.97 17.21
N THR A 216 -10.74 -2.37 16.80
CA THR A 216 -11.25 -2.20 15.44
C THR A 216 -12.69 -1.70 15.46
N TYR A 217 -13.14 -1.09 14.37
CA TYR A 217 -14.55 -0.71 14.20
C TYR A 217 -15.45 -1.93 13.99
N SER A 218 -14.95 -2.98 13.32
CA SER A 218 -15.66 -4.24 13.15
C SER A 218 -15.01 -5.36 13.95
N VAL A 219 -15.80 -6.11 14.70
CA VAL A 219 -15.33 -7.27 15.50
C VAL A 219 -14.71 -8.40 14.66
N ASP A 220 -14.98 -8.42 13.36
CA ASP A 220 -14.43 -9.42 12.44
C ASP A 220 -13.00 -9.07 11.98
N ASN A 221 -12.53 -7.84 12.21
CA ASN A 221 -11.22 -7.36 11.83
C ASN A 221 -10.24 -7.48 13.02
N GLN A 222 -8.93 -7.49 12.75
CA GLN A 222 -7.91 -7.75 13.76
C GLN A 222 -7.09 -6.53 14.15
N PHE A 223 -6.97 -5.55 13.25
CA PHE A 223 -6.17 -4.34 13.48
C PHE A 223 -6.84 -3.12 12.85
N ASN A 224 -6.69 -1.97 13.50
CA ASN A 224 -6.94 -0.66 12.89
C ASN A 224 -5.63 0.11 12.77
N THR A 225 -5.45 0.82 11.66
CA THR A 225 -4.16 1.43 11.32
C THR A 225 -4.33 2.81 10.69
N ARG A 226 -3.28 3.64 10.82
CA ARG A 226 -3.11 4.89 10.07
C ARG A 226 -1.68 5.00 9.55
N MET A 227 -1.52 5.44 8.31
CA MET A 227 -0.21 5.72 7.73
C MET A 227 -0.07 7.21 7.46
N LEU A 228 0.90 7.83 8.15
CA LEU A 228 1.18 9.25 8.05
C LEU A 228 2.56 9.47 7.43
N LEU A 229 2.65 10.42 6.50
CA LEU A 229 3.87 10.79 5.80
C LEU A 229 4.01 12.31 5.68
N ILE A 230 5.23 12.76 5.42
CA ILE A 230 5.48 14.17 5.04
C ILE A 230 5.64 14.23 3.53
N GLU A 231 4.71 14.89 2.88
CA GLU A 231 4.69 15.09 1.45
C GLU A 231 4.39 16.55 1.12
N ASN A 232 5.15 17.13 0.18
CA ASN A 232 4.98 18.53 -0.25
C ASN A 232 4.96 19.54 0.92
N GLY A 233 5.76 19.28 1.99
CA GLY A 233 5.87 20.18 3.16
C GLY A 233 4.65 20.15 4.08
N ARG A 234 3.83 19.11 4.03
CA ARG A 234 2.68 18.91 4.91
C ARG A 234 2.60 17.46 5.38
N ILE A 235 1.90 17.21 6.46
CA ILE A 235 1.52 15.86 6.84
C ILE A 235 0.36 15.43 5.97
N SER A 236 0.51 14.29 5.30
CA SER A 236 -0.52 13.61 4.53
C SER A 236 -0.82 12.25 5.18
N GLU A 237 -2.01 11.73 4.95
CA GLU A 237 -2.43 10.39 5.33
C GLU A 237 -2.84 9.65 4.06
N ASP A 238 -2.50 8.36 3.97
CA ASP A 238 -2.92 7.51 2.86
C ASP A 238 -4.07 6.59 3.29
N ALA A 239 -5.08 6.48 2.46
CA ALA A 239 -6.30 5.73 2.78
C ALA A 239 -6.05 4.22 2.89
N ALA A 240 -5.13 3.67 2.10
CA ALA A 240 -4.76 2.25 2.13
C ALA A 240 -3.37 2.03 1.54
N THR A 241 -2.44 1.56 2.37
CA THR A 241 -1.01 1.46 2.02
C THR A 241 -0.55 0.01 2.00
N GLY A 242 -0.52 -0.60 0.82
CA GLY A 242 -0.11 -2.00 0.67
C GLY A 242 1.32 -2.28 1.17
N SER A 243 2.29 -1.40 0.85
CA SER A 243 3.70 -1.56 1.26
C SER A 243 3.89 -1.43 2.77
N ALA A 244 3.19 -0.50 3.43
CA ALA A 244 3.22 -0.37 4.89
C ALA A 244 2.61 -1.60 5.58
N ASN A 245 1.52 -2.12 5.05
CA ASN A 245 0.89 -3.34 5.53
C ASN A 245 1.76 -4.59 5.30
N GLY A 246 2.62 -4.60 4.27
CA GLY A 246 3.66 -5.62 4.10
C GLY A 246 4.71 -5.58 5.20
N CYS A 247 5.20 -4.39 5.55
CA CYS A 247 6.09 -4.19 6.70
C CYS A 247 5.41 -4.54 8.02
N PHE A 248 4.13 -4.20 8.17
CA PHE A 248 3.35 -4.53 9.36
C PHE A 248 3.14 -6.06 9.49
N LEU A 249 2.86 -6.77 8.40
CA LEU A 249 2.79 -8.24 8.42
C LEU A 249 4.13 -8.86 8.85
N ALA A 250 5.25 -8.35 8.31
CA ALA A 250 6.59 -8.79 8.75
C ALA A 250 6.82 -8.55 10.23
N TYR A 251 6.40 -7.38 10.75
CA TYR A 251 6.44 -7.04 12.17
C TYR A 251 5.65 -8.04 13.03
N LEU A 252 4.41 -8.36 12.62
CA LEU A 252 3.58 -9.33 13.34
C LEU A 252 4.18 -10.73 13.34
N LEU A 253 4.77 -11.17 12.21
CA LEU A 253 5.44 -12.47 12.06
C LEU A 253 6.70 -12.56 12.94
N LYS A 254 7.41 -11.46 13.11
CA LYS A 254 8.61 -11.42 13.97
C LYS A 254 8.26 -11.38 15.45
N HIS A 255 7.29 -10.55 15.86
CA HIS A 255 7.06 -10.20 17.25
C HIS A 255 5.87 -10.89 17.90
N GLN A 256 4.96 -11.49 17.12
CA GLN A 256 3.74 -12.09 17.67
C GLN A 256 3.62 -13.58 17.32
N ASN A 257 3.36 -13.93 16.07
CA ASN A 257 3.07 -15.30 15.65
C ASN A 257 3.81 -15.67 14.37
N SER A 258 4.20 -16.94 14.23
CA SER A 258 4.86 -17.47 13.03
C SER A 258 3.95 -17.61 11.81
N THR A 259 2.65 -17.45 11.98
CA THR A 259 1.64 -17.44 10.90
C THR A 259 0.60 -16.38 11.23
N ILE A 260 0.30 -15.53 10.28
CA ILE A 260 -0.68 -14.45 10.39
C ILE A 260 -1.65 -14.54 9.20
N LYS A 261 -2.94 -14.51 9.52
CA LYS A 261 -4.00 -14.23 8.57
C LYS A 261 -4.92 -13.22 9.23
N ALA A 262 -4.98 -12.00 8.69
CA ALA A 262 -5.67 -10.90 9.35
C ALA A 262 -6.30 -9.94 8.34
N THR A 263 -7.38 -9.27 8.76
CA THR A 263 -7.96 -8.12 8.08
C THR A 263 -7.60 -6.86 8.87
N VAL A 264 -7.04 -5.89 8.16
CA VAL A 264 -6.61 -4.59 8.69
C VAL A 264 -7.55 -3.51 8.18
N GLU A 265 -8.02 -2.68 9.10
CA GLU A 265 -8.75 -1.45 8.82
C GLU A 265 -7.77 -0.29 8.65
N GLN A 266 -7.94 0.54 7.61
CA GLN A 266 -7.17 1.78 7.39
C GLN A 266 -8.10 2.85 6.77
N GLY A 267 -7.73 4.14 6.85
CA GLY A 267 -8.41 5.23 6.14
C GLY A 267 -9.74 5.70 6.72
N PHE A 268 -10.15 5.22 7.88
CA PHE A 268 -11.42 5.60 8.52
C PHE A 268 -11.45 7.10 8.85
N GLN A 269 -10.36 7.67 9.32
CA GLN A 269 -10.23 9.10 9.63
C GLN A 269 -10.32 9.98 8.38
N MET A 270 -9.97 9.41 7.22
CA MET A 270 -10.11 10.05 5.91
C MET A 270 -11.51 9.90 5.30
N LYS A 271 -12.42 9.18 5.98
CA LYS A 271 -13.76 8.79 5.48
C LYS A 271 -13.66 7.95 4.20
N ARG A 272 -12.58 7.19 4.08
CA ARG A 272 -12.29 6.22 3.03
C ARG A 272 -11.96 4.87 3.68
N PRO A 273 -12.93 4.19 4.35
CA PRO A 273 -12.66 2.89 4.97
C PRO A 273 -12.00 1.93 3.98
N SER A 274 -10.94 1.28 4.42
CA SER A 274 -10.15 0.38 3.59
C SER A 274 -9.90 -0.90 4.35
N PHE A 275 -9.90 -2.04 3.64
CA PHE A 275 -9.75 -3.37 4.21
C PHE A 275 -8.61 -4.10 3.50
N ILE A 276 -7.50 -4.25 4.21
CA ILE A 276 -6.29 -4.87 3.71
C ILE A 276 -6.19 -6.28 4.31
N TYR A 277 -6.02 -7.29 3.46
CA TYR A 277 -5.91 -8.68 3.86
C TYR A 277 -4.45 -9.10 3.93
N LEU A 278 -4.01 -9.53 5.10
CA LEU A 278 -2.67 -10.03 5.36
C LEU A 278 -2.71 -11.57 5.37
N ASP A 279 -1.77 -12.18 4.66
CA ASP A 279 -1.59 -13.64 4.63
C ASP A 279 -0.09 -13.93 4.59
N GLY A 280 0.48 -14.45 5.68
CA GLY A 280 1.90 -14.68 5.74
C GLY A 280 2.34 -15.70 6.81
N HIS A 281 3.54 -16.20 6.61
CA HIS A 281 4.17 -17.10 7.57
C HIS A 281 5.70 -17.04 7.51
N VAL A 282 6.33 -17.48 8.59
CA VAL A 282 7.78 -17.65 8.65
C VAL A 282 8.13 -18.96 7.97
N ILE A 283 8.90 -18.91 6.88
CA ILE A 283 9.35 -20.11 6.12
C ILE A 283 10.50 -20.78 6.86
N ALA A 284 11.48 -20.00 7.31
CA ALA A 284 12.63 -20.48 8.07
C ALA A 284 13.05 -19.42 9.09
N ARG A 285 13.46 -19.88 10.27
CA ARG A 285 14.13 -19.04 11.28
C ARG A 285 15.60 -19.41 11.26
N ASP A 286 16.43 -18.41 10.98
CA ASP A 286 17.88 -18.54 11.05
C ASP A 286 18.39 -17.38 11.91
N GLU A 287 19.11 -17.68 12.97
CA GLU A 287 19.67 -16.68 13.87
C GLU A 287 20.68 -15.74 13.16
N ALA A 288 21.27 -16.21 12.07
CA ALA A 288 22.23 -15.43 11.28
C ALA A 288 21.60 -14.52 10.22
N THR A 289 20.35 -14.79 9.78
CA THR A 289 19.72 -14.12 8.61
C THR A 289 18.37 -13.48 8.88
N GLU A 290 17.99 -13.22 10.15
CA GLU A 290 16.68 -12.66 10.54
C GLU A 290 15.44 -13.47 10.08
N GLY A 291 15.64 -14.62 9.41
CA GLY A 291 14.59 -15.50 8.91
C GLY A 291 14.16 -15.21 7.47
N VAL A 292 13.41 -16.16 6.91
CA VAL A 292 12.78 -16.06 5.58
C VAL A 292 11.26 -16.05 5.76
N TYR A 293 10.61 -15.11 5.09
CA TYR A 293 9.18 -14.84 5.26
C TYR A 293 8.43 -14.98 3.94
N ASP A 294 7.22 -15.55 4.00
CA ASP A 294 6.22 -15.38 2.96
C ASP A 294 5.25 -14.28 3.40
N ILE A 295 5.21 -13.19 2.66
CA ILE A 295 4.45 -11.98 3.01
C ILE A 295 3.56 -11.62 1.84
N ASN A 296 2.25 -11.74 2.03
CA ASN A 296 1.27 -11.43 1.01
C ASN A 296 0.29 -10.39 1.53
N VAL A 297 0.11 -9.32 0.76
CA VAL A 297 -0.85 -8.25 1.04
C VAL A 297 -1.90 -8.26 -0.06
N GLY A 298 -3.16 -8.30 0.33
CA GLY A 298 -4.27 -8.41 -0.61
C GLY A 298 -5.39 -7.40 -0.36
N GLY A 299 -6.22 -7.22 -1.39
CA GLY A 299 -7.40 -6.36 -1.34
C GLY A 299 -8.46 -6.76 -2.35
N LYS A 300 -9.69 -6.36 -2.06
CA LYS A 300 -10.79 -6.35 -3.04
C LYS A 300 -10.73 -5.05 -3.83
N THR A 301 -11.33 -5.07 -5.01
CA THR A 301 -11.38 -3.89 -5.90
C THR A 301 -12.82 -3.69 -6.37
N GLN A 302 -13.30 -2.44 -6.29
CA GLN A 302 -14.63 -2.05 -6.75
C GLN A 302 -14.54 -1.20 -8.01
N LEU A 303 -15.28 -1.56 -9.05
CA LEU A 303 -15.43 -0.74 -10.25
C LEU A 303 -16.32 0.47 -9.95
N ILE A 304 -15.82 1.67 -10.24
CA ILE A 304 -16.54 2.93 -10.02
C ILE A 304 -17.05 3.51 -11.34
N ALA A 305 -16.18 3.60 -12.34
CA ALA A 305 -16.54 4.17 -13.63
C ALA A 305 -15.72 3.58 -14.77
N GLU A 306 -16.21 3.71 -15.98
CA GLU A 306 -15.46 3.49 -17.21
C GLU A 306 -15.77 4.59 -18.23
N GLY A 307 -14.86 4.83 -19.14
CA GLY A 307 -15.06 5.86 -20.15
C GLY A 307 -13.98 5.86 -21.24
N VAL A 308 -14.00 6.93 -22.02
CA VAL A 308 -13.03 7.19 -23.07
C VAL A 308 -12.41 8.56 -22.82
N TRP A 309 -11.08 8.58 -22.73
CA TRP A 309 -10.29 9.80 -22.57
C TRP A 309 -9.78 10.28 -23.92
N TYR A 310 -10.05 11.52 -24.27
CA TYR A 310 -9.62 12.11 -25.54
C TYR A 310 -8.24 12.77 -25.39
N VAL A 311 -7.28 12.38 -26.23
CA VAL A 311 -5.87 12.84 -26.21
C VAL A 311 -5.52 13.65 -27.47
#